data_37162fc84910f447af9889967a28ce62
#
_entry.id   37162fc84910f447af9889967a28ce62
#
_cell.length_a   1.000
_cell.length_b   1.000
_cell.length_c   1.000
_cell.angle_alpha   90.00
_cell.angle_beta   90.00
_cell.angle_gamma   90.00
#
_symmetry.space_group_name_H-M   'P 1'
#
loop_
_entity.id
_entity.type
_entity.pdbx_description
1 polymer ?
#
loop_
_entity_poly.entity_id
_entity_poly.type
_entity_poly.pdbx_seq_one_letter_code
_entity_poly.pdbx_strand_id
1 'polypeptide(L)'
;QPTEIQALAHLGATNVDEQASIILTHHRGQLALLTSAVRTRTLQNAFIFGTEGIVWMPMFWRARLSVLWRSKKLPRITWNKAGYQYEAAEVNRCIRENQLESTAIPLADTLARMEILDQIRTQVGLKYPGE
;
A
#
# COMPACT_ATOMS: atom_id res chain seq x y z
N GLN A 1 -2.29 9.64 8.52
CA GLN A 1 -3.62 9.25 7.98
C GLN A 1 -4.00 10.18 6.83
N PRO A 2 -4.81 9.72 5.85
CA PRO A 2 -5.38 10.59 4.83
C PRO A 2 -6.37 11.58 5.46
N THR A 3 -6.52 12.73 4.85
CA THR A 3 -7.52 13.75 5.22
C THR A 3 -8.84 13.54 4.50
N GLU A 4 -8.79 12.87 3.34
CA GLU A 4 -9.95 12.57 2.53
C GLU A 4 -9.74 11.23 1.81
N ILE A 5 -10.82 10.47 1.67
CA ILE A 5 -10.85 9.17 0.99
C ILE A 5 -12.01 9.21 -0.01
N GLN A 6 -11.71 8.88 -1.26
CA GLN A 6 -12.72 8.68 -2.30
C GLN A 6 -12.52 7.28 -2.90
N ALA A 7 -13.57 6.48 -2.93
CA ALA A 7 -13.51 5.12 -3.43
C ALA A 7 -14.69 4.80 -4.34
N LEU A 8 -14.41 4.08 -5.42
CA LEU A 8 -15.38 3.50 -6.33
C LEU A 8 -15.02 2.04 -6.55
N ALA A 9 -16.05 1.19 -6.60
CA ALA A 9 -15.85 -0.22 -6.90
C ALA A 9 -16.96 -0.74 -7.84
N HIS A 10 -16.61 -1.76 -8.61
CA HIS A 10 -17.57 -2.62 -9.30
C HIS A 10 -17.77 -3.88 -8.46
N LEU A 11 -18.96 -4.07 -7.94
CA LEU A 11 -19.36 -5.29 -7.23
C LEU A 11 -19.91 -6.30 -8.26
N GLY A 12 -19.35 -7.50 -8.23
CA GLY A 12 -19.79 -8.59 -9.10
C GLY A 12 -21.10 -9.25 -8.67
N ALA A 13 -21.51 -10.27 -9.40
CA ALA A 13 -22.75 -11.00 -9.12
C ALA A 13 -22.80 -11.67 -7.73
N THR A 14 -21.66 -11.91 -7.11
CA THR A 14 -21.50 -12.45 -5.75
C THR A 14 -21.39 -11.37 -4.68
N ASN A 15 -21.62 -10.11 -5.05
CA ASN A 15 -21.46 -8.93 -4.20
C ASN A 15 -20.05 -8.75 -3.61
N VAL A 16 -19.03 -9.20 -4.32
CA VAL A 16 -17.61 -8.99 -4.00
C VAL A 16 -17.06 -7.93 -4.94
N ASP A 17 -16.12 -7.12 -4.47
CA ASP A 17 -15.44 -6.10 -5.27
C ASP A 17 -14.52 -6.77 -6.31
N GLU A 18 -14.97 -6.81 -7.55
CA GLU A 18 -14.21 -7.33 -8.69
C GLU A 18 -13.17 -6.31 -9.19
N GLN A 19 -13.43 -5.04 -8.97
CA GLN A 19 -12.50 -3.95 -9.27
C GLN A 19 -12.78 -2.77 -8.34
N ALA A 20 -11.72 -2.14 -7.82
CA ALA A 20 -11.80 -0.95 -7.00
C ALA A 20 -10.72 0.08 -7.40
N SER A 21 -11.08 1.36 -7.26
CA SER A 21 -10.17 2.49 -7.42
C SER A 21 -10.38 3.47 -6.27
N ILE A 22 -9.27 3.91 -5.67
CA ILE A 22 -9.27 4.70 -4.44
C ILE A 22 -8.33 5.89 -4.63
N ILE A 23 -8.75 7.05 -4.17
CA ILE A 23 -7.94 8.26 -4.08
C ILE A 23 -7.84 8.67 -2.61
N LEU A 24 -6.63 8.86 -2.13
CA LEU A 24 -6.35 9.34 -0.78
C LEU A 24 -5.69 10.71 -0.87
N THR A 25 -6.20 11.68 -0.14
CA THR A 25 -5.61 13.00 0.03
C THR A 25 -4.93 13.10 1.39
N HIS A 26 -3.78 13.75 1.47
CA HIS A 26 -3.02 13.94 2.71
C HIS A 26 -2.83 15.44 3.03
N HIS A 27 -2.50 15.75 4.29
CA HIS A 27 -2.42 17.11 4.85
C HIS A 27 -1.55 18.10 4.07
N ARG A 28 -0.52 17.63 3.34
CA ARG A 28 0.38 18.48 2.55
C ARG A 28 0.02 18.49 1.06
N GLY A 29 -1.20 18.08 0.70
CA GLY A 29 -1.65 18.01 -0.68
C GLY A 29 -1.11 16.81 -1.48
N GLN A 30 -0.46 15.84 -0.83
CA GLN A 30 -0.08 14.61 -1.53
C GLN A 30 -1.34 13.81 -1.86
N LEU A 31 -1.33 13.22 -3.06
CA LEU A 31 -2.37 12.32 -3.53
C LEU A 31 -1.79 10.91 -3.70
N ALA A 32 -2.53 9.91 -3.28
CA ALA A 32 -2.26 8.53 -3.61
C ALA A 32 -3.43 7.96 -4.42
N LEU A 33 -3.12 7.30 -5.53
CA LEU A 33 -4.09 6.60 -6.37
C LEU A 33 -3.79 5.11 -6.27
N LEU A 34 -4.79 4.34 -5.88
CA LEU A 34 -4.69 2.90 -5.77
C LEU A 34 -5.76 2.25 -6.67
N THR A 35 -5.41 1.14 -7.27
CA THR A 35 -6.36 0.32 -8.02
C THR A 35 -6.08 -1.15 -7.76
N SER A 36 -7.14 -1.92 -7.65
CA SER A 36 -7.11 -3.38 -7.56
C SER A 36 -8.16 -3.99 -8.48
N ALA A 37 -7.90 -5.18 -8.98
CA ALA A 37 -8.87 -5.94 -9.74
C ALA A 37 -8.54 -7.44 -9.67
N VAL A 38 -9.59 -8.28 -9.60
CA VAL A 38 -9.43 -9.74 -9.60
C VAL A 38 -9.68 -10.36 -10.98
N ARG A 39 -10.46 -9.69 -11.85
CA ARG A 39 -10.81 -10.20 -13.18
C ARG A 39 -9.98 -9.62 -14.32
N THR A 40 -9.27 -8.53 -14.09
CA THR A 40 -8.43 -7.88 -15.10
C THR A 40 -6.95 -7.94 -14.68
N ARG A 41 -6.06 -8.04 -15.67
CA ARG A 41 -4.62 -7.93 -15.40
C ARG A 41 -4.29 -6.47 -15.11
N THR A 42 -3.76 -6.22 -13.92
CA THR A 42 -3.22 -4.92 -13.54
C THR A 42 -1.70 -4.98 -13.47
N LEU A 43 -1.05 -3.86 -13.79
CA LEU A 43 0.38 -3.71 -13.55
C LEU A 43 0.61 -3.60 -12.05
N GLN A 44 1.34 -4.55 -11.47
CA GLN A 44 1.67 -4.56 -10.04
C GLN A 44 2.88 -3.65 -9.76
N ASN A 45 2.71 -2.39 -10.08
CA ASN A 45 3.74 -1.35 -9.94
C ASN A 45 3.33 -0.33 -8.91
N ALA A 46 4.31 0.23 -8.20
CA ALA A 46 4.13 1.46 -7.44
C ALA A 46 5.04 2.55 -8.01
N PHE A 47 4.50 3.76 -8.10
CA PHE A 47 5.22 4.97 -8.47
C PHE A 47 5.09 6.00 -7.37
N ILE A 48 6.19 6.67 -7.06
CA ILE A 48 6.19 7.86 -6.19
C ILE A 48 6.72 9.01 -7.04
N PHE A 49 5.85 9.99 -7.29
CA PHE A 49 6.19 11.20 -8.02
C PHE A 49 6.52 12.30 -7.03
N GLY A 50 7.75 12.80 -7.06
CA GLY A 50 8.21 13.89 -6.22
C GLY A 50 8.77 15.04 -7.08
N THR A 51 8.92 16.19 -6.47
CA THR A 51 9.47 17.40 -7.13
C THR A 51 10.91 17.23 -7.63
N GLU A 52 11.67 16.34 -7.01
CA GLU A 52 13.07 16.07 -7.37
C GLU A 52 13.28 14.80 -8.19
N GLY A 53 12.24 13.98 -8.39
CA GLY A 53 12.39 12.73 -9.13
C GLY A 53 11.22 11.77 -8.97
N ILE A 54 11.38 10.62 -9.60
CA ILE A 54 10.37 9.56 -9.64
C ILE A 54 11.01 8.27 -9.11
N VAL A 55 10.30 7.59 -8.20
CA VAL A 55 10.64 6.23 -7.80
C VAL A 55 9.65 5.28 -8.45
N TRP A 56 10.16 4.24 -9.09
CA TRP A 56 9.40 3.13 -9.63
C TRP A 56 9.77 1.83 -8.94
N MET A 57 8.76 1.08 -8.52
CA MET A 57 8.88 -0.23 -7.88
C MET A 57 8.01 -1.25 -8.63
N PRO A 58 8.58 -2.04 -9.57
CA PRO A 58 7.86 -3.14 -10.19
C PRO A 58 7.63 -4.26 -9.19
N MET A 59 6.45 -4.90 -9.28
CA MET A 59 6.03 -5.92 -8.31
C MET A 59 6.31 -5.46 -6.86
N PHE A 60 5.76 -4.29 -6.51
CA PHE A 60 6.07 -3.55 -5.27
C PHE A 60 5.95 -4.41 -4.01
N TRP A 61 5.05 -5.39 -4.00
CA TRP A 61 4.84 -6.32 -2.89
C TRP A 61 6.05 -7.23 -2.59
N ARG A 62 6.95 -7.44 -3.57
CA ARG A 62 8.22 -8.16 -3.36
C ARG A 62 9.32 -7.28 -2.80
N ALA A 63 9.20 -5.96 -2.92
CA ALA A 63 10.19 -4.96 -2.51
C ALA A 63 11.64 -5.24 -3.02
N ARG A 64 11.78 -5.98 -4.16
CA ARG A 64 13.11 -6.42 -4.65
C ARG A 64 13.83 -5.38 -5.46
N LEU A 65 13.10 -4.62 -6.26
CA LEU A 65 13.65 -3.65 -7.20
C LEU A 65 13.03 -2.29 -6.98
N SER A 66 13.86 -1.27 -6.90
CA SER A 66 13.43 0.12 -7.02
C SER A 66 14.36 0.89 -7.95
N VAL A 67 13.79 1.76 -8.76
CA VAL A 67 14.53 2.64 -9.68
C VAL A 67 14.18 4.07 -9.33
N LEU A 68 15.19 4.87 -9.01
CA LEU A 68 15.08 6.29 -8.75
C LEU A 68 15.63 7.09 -9.92
N TRP A 69 14.76 7.83 -10.62
CA TRP A 69 15.15 8.82 -11.60
C TRP A 69 15.16 10.21 -10.97
N ARG A 70 16.25 10.92 -11.16
CA ARG A 70 16.39 12.34 -10.82
C ARG A 70 16.78 13.15 -12.06
N SER A 71 16.30 14.37 -12.15
CA SER A 71 16.70 15.28 -13.23
C SER A 71 18.22 15.39 -13.31
N LYS A 72 18.77 15.30 -14.53
CA LYS A 72 20.21 15.43 -14.83
C LYS A 72 21.15 14.44 -14.15
N LYS A 73 20.64 13.31 -13.63
CA LYS A 73 21.44 12.22 -13.02
C LYS A 73 21.08 10.89 -13.64
N LEU A 74 22.05 9.96 -13.69
CA LEU A 74 21.79 8.59 -14.05
C LEU A 74 20.81 7.94 -13.06
N PRO A 75 19.92 7.05 -13.53
CA PRO A 75 19.00 6.36 -12.65
C PRO A 75 19.76 5.50 -11.63
N ARG A 76 19.34 5.57 -10.38
CA ARG A 76 19.85 4.70 -9.32
C ARG A 76 18.95 3.48 -9.22
N ILE A 77 19.52 2.31 -9.47
CA ILE A 77 18.83 1.03 -9.34
C ILE A 77 19.24 0.40 -8.00
N THR A 78 18.26 0.05 -7.19
CA THR A 78 18.49 -0.68 -5.94
C THR A 78 17.85 -2.06 -6.06
N TRP A 79 18.65 -3.10 -5.81
CA TRP A 79 18.19 -4.48 -5.81
C TRP A 79 18.31 -5.07 -4.41
N ASN A 80 17.18 -5.51 -3.86
CA ASN A 80 17.09 -6.09 -2.52
C ASN A 80 16.81 -7.61 -2.60
N LYS A 81 17.07 -8.31 -1.51
CA LYS A 81 16.63 -9.69 -1.33
C LYS A 81 15.09 -9.74 -1.21
N ALA A 82 14.49 -10.92 -1.25
CA ALA A 82 13.04 -11.10 -1.12
C ALA A 82 12.50 -10.53 0.21
N GLY A 83 11.28 -9.96 0.21
CA GLY A 83 10.76 -9.14 1.30
C GLY A 83 10.49 -9.86 2.63
N TYR A 84 9.93 -11.08 2.62
CA TYR A 84 9.49 -11.79 3.83
C TYR A 84 10.59 -12.06 4.87
N GLN A 85 11.86 -12.14 4.46
CA GLN A 85 12.98 -12.30 5.40
C GLN A 85 13.15 -11.09 6.33
N TYR A 86 12.75 -9.88 5.91
CA TYR A 86 12.84 -8.68 6.74
C TYR A 86 11.79 -8.70 7.84
N GLU A 87 10.59 -9.19 7.53
CA GLU A 87 9.52 -9.42 8.49
C GLU A 87 9.94 -10.42 9.57
N ALA A 88 10.46 -11.58 9.16
CA ALA A 88 10.97 -12.59 10.08
C ALA A 88 12.15 -12.07 10.95
N ALA A 89 13.04 -11.27 10.35
CA ALA A 89 14.15 -10.68 11.09
C ALA A 89 13.67 -9.66 12.15
N GLU A 90 12.66 -8.85 11.81
CA GLU A 90 12.08 -7.88 12.74
C GLU A 90 11.34 -8.56 13.90
N VAL A 91 10.55 -9.60 13.63
CA VAL A 91 9.92 -10.42 14.68
C VAL A 91 10.98 -11.00 15.63
N ASN A 92 12.04 -11.61 15.07
CA ASN A 92 13.14 -12.14 15.89
C ASN A 92 13.86 -11.07 16.71
N ARG A 93 13.99 -9.85 16.19
CA ARG A 93 14.56 -8.71 16.93
C ARG A 93 13.67 -8.35 18.12
N CYS A 94 12.36 -8.16 17.87
CA CYS A 94 11.40 -7.81 18.90
C CYS A 94 11.39 -8.85 20.04
N ILE A 95 11.39 -10.14 19.70
CA ILE A 95 11.42 -11.22 20.70
C ILE A 95 12.69 -11.15 21.55
N ARG A 96 13.87 -10.98 20.93
CA ARG A 96 15.14 -10.90 21.68
C ARG A 96 15.22 -9.68 22.59
N GLU A 97 14.59 -8.57 22.18
CA GLU A 97 14.61 -7.32 22.92
C GLU A 97 13.39 -7.18 23.88
N ASN A 98 12.60 -8.25 24.04
CA ASN A 98 11.36 -8.26 24.83
C ASN A 98 10.38 -7.12 24.46
N GLN A 99 10.33 -6.75 23.17
CA GLN A 99 9.39 -5.78 22.65
C GLN A 99 8.09 -6.47 22.27
N LEU A 100 6.96 -5.95 22.72
CA LEU A 100 5.64 -6.50 22.40
C LEU A 100 5.17 -6.16 21.01
N GLU A 101 5.72 -5.12 20.38
CA GLU A 101 5.41 -4.69 19.03
C GLU A 101 6.65 -4.12 18.32
N SER A 102 6.61 -4.09 16.99
CA SER A 102 7.65 -3.46 16.19
C SER A 102 7.50 -1.94 16.17
N THR A 103 8.60 -1.23 16.36
CA THR A 103 8.65 0.23 16.17
C THR A 103 8.58 0.64 14.70
N ALA A 104 8.85 -0.28 13.76
CA ALA A 104 8.74 -0.02 12.32
C ALA A 104 7.29 -0.01 11.84
N ILE A 105 6.43 -0.87 12.42
CA ILE A 105 4.98 -0.92 12.15
C ILE A 105 4.29 -1.18 13.50
N PRO A 106 4.01 -0.15 14.28
CA PRO A 106 3.27 -0.26 15.53
C PRO A 106 1.83 -0.76 15.32
N LEU A 107 1.25 -1.39 16.33
CA LEU A 107 -0.15 -1.86 16.29
C LEU A 107 -1.14 -0.72 16.00
N ALA A 108 -0.86 0.48 16.52
CA ALA A 108 -1.66 1.67 16.21
C ALA A 108 -1.73 2.00 14.71
N ASP A 109 -0.64 1.79 13.98
CA ASP A 109 -0.61 1.96 12.51
C ASP A 109 -1.47 0.92 11.79
N THR A 110 -1.49 -0.30 12.30
CA THR A 110 -2.35 -1.37 11.77
C THR A 110 -3.82 -1.02 11.97
N LEU A 111 -4.20 -0.58 13.18
CA LEU A 111 -5.55 -0.14 13.49
C LEU A 111 -5.98 1.02 12.58
N ALA A 112 -5.14 2.04 12.44
CA ALA A 112 -5.42 3.18 11.57
C ALA A 112 -5.62 2.79 10.09
N ARG A 113 -4.89 1.78 9.61
CA ARG A 113 -5.11 1.24 8.25
C ARG A 113 -6.42 0.48 8.12
N MET A 114 -6.81 -0.28 9.15
CA MET A 114 -8.11 -0.98 9.17
C MET A 114 -9.27 0.01 9.16
N GLU A 115 -9.19 1.11 9.91
CA GLU A 115 -10.18 2.19 9.88
C GLU A 115 -10.35 2.81 8.48
N ILE A 116 -9.24 3.01 7.75
CA ILE A 116 -9.27 3.48 6.35
C ILE A 116 -9.97 2.46 5.45
N LEU A 117 -9.68 1.17 5.60
CA LEU A 117 -10.32 0.11 4.82
C LEU A 117 -11.83 0.03 5.10
N ASP A 118 -12.26 0.20 6.34
CA ASP A 118 -13.68 0.21 6.71
C ASP A 118 -14.41 1.42 6.11
N GLN A 119 -13.77 2.58 6.07
CA GLN A 119 -14.31 3.76 5.39
C GLN A 119 -14.47 3.52 3.88
N ILE A 120 -13.47 2.90 3.23
CA ILE A 120 -13.51 2.53 1.81
C ILE A 120 -14.66 1.55 1.57
N ARG A 121 -14.77 0.48 2.38
CA ARG A 121 -15.84 -0.52 2.28
C ARG A 121 -17.23 0.12 2.40
N THR A 122 -17.38 1.03 3.34
CA THR A 122 -18.64 1.78 3.53
C THR A 122 -18.98 2.60 2.30
N GLN A 123 -18.02 3.32 1.71
CA GLN A 123 -18.25 4.13 0.52
C GLN A 123 -18.67 3.30 -0.70
N VAL A 124 -18.07 2.12 -0.90
CA VAL A 124 -18.38 1.26 -2.04
C VAL A 124 -19.55 0.30 -1.79
N GLY A 125 -20.12 0.31 -0.59
CA GLY A 125 -21.26 -0.53 -0.23
C GLY A 125 -20.93 -2.02 -0.07
N LEU A 126 -19.64 -2.35 0.16
CA LEU A 126 -19.21 -3.73 0.33
C LEU A 126 -19.52 -4.22 1.76
N LYS A 127 -20.27 -5.34 1.84
CA LYS A 127 -20.54 -6.04 3.09
C LYS A 127 -20.12 -7.50 2.96
N TYR A 128 -19.41 -8.00 3.95
CA TYR A 128 -19.06 -9.41 3.97
C TYR A 128 -20.19 -10.28 4.54
N PRO A 129 -20.29 -11.56 4.14
CA PRO A 129 -21.26 -12.47 4.72
C PRO A 129 -21.08 -12.57 6.24
N GLY A 130 -22.15 -12.30 6.99
CA GLY A 130 -22.14 -12.37 8.46
C GLY A 130 -21.95 -11.02 9.18
N GLU A 131 -21.84 -9.92 8.45
CA GLU A 131 -21.83 -8.54 8.99
C GLU A 131 -23.21 -7.88 8.97
#